data_02e573d5238371e7fc23752ecab151a1
#
_entry.id   02e573d5238371e7fc23752ecab151a1
#
_cell.length_a   1.000
_cell.length_b   1.000
_cell.length_c   1.000
_cell.angle_alpha   90.00
_cell.angle_beta   90.00
_cell.angle_gamma   90.00
#
_symmetry.space_group_name_H-M   'P 1'
#
loop_
_entity.id
_entity.type
_entity.pdbx_description
1 polymer ?
#
loop_
_entity_poly.entity_id
_entity_poly.type
_entity_poly.pdbx_seq_one_letter_code
_entity_poly.pdbx_strand_id
1 'polypeptide(L)'
;YPVENEIKKGYDVIIDAIFGTGLSRGISGRYLKVIEDINRHDALKAAVDIASGINAGSGGIMNAAVKADITYTFSYEKTGQILWPGNEYTGKLVTIPIGITDDSFVETKPHMFSIEEKDLKNLPKRPDHSNKGTYGHLLVIAGSYNMAGAAVLSAKAAYRCGCGLVKVLTPQENRIIIQNQVPEALIGTYDDIEGALKWADAVVLGPGIGKQPQAVDIVHKVLEKCDVPLLIDADGLNIIS
;
A
#
# COMPACT_ATOMS: atom_id res chain seq x y z
N TYR A 1 27.35 9.96 31.13
CA TYR A 1 26.39 10.33 32.16
C TYR A 1 25.79 9.05 32.76
N PRO A 2 25.54 9.01 34.08
CA PRO A 2 24.86 7.87 34.67
C PRO A 2 23.46 7.75 34.08
N VAL A 3 23.08 6.55 33.70
CA VAL A 3 21.74 6.27 33.21
C VAL A 3 20.80 6.29 34.41
N GLU A 4 20.01 7.34 34.53
CA GLU A 4 18.98 7.43 35.57
C GLU A 4 17.89 6.39 35.29
N ASN A 5 17.24 5.87 36.33
CA ASN A 5 16.23 4.83 36.18
C ASN A 5 14.84 5.39 35.80
N GLU A 6 14.68 6.72 35.83
CA GLU A 6 13.43 7.41 35.54
C GLU A 6 13.74 8.70 34.76
N ILE A 7 12.87 9.04 33.83
CA ILE A 7 12.97 10.30 33.08
C ILE A 7 12.39 11.41 33.99
N LYS A 8 13.21 12.41 34.29
CA LYS A 8 12.76 13.56 35.11
C LYS A 8 11.65 14.31 34.40
N LYS A 9 10.72 14.88 35.18
CA LYS A 9 9.69 15.78 34.67
C LYS A 9 10.28 17.11 34.26
N GLY A 10 9.69 17.79 33.26
CA GLY A 10 10.05 19.15 32.87
C GLY A 10 10.92 19.26 31.63
N TYR A 11 11.03 18.20 30.83
CA TYR A 11 11.61 18.31 29.50
C TYR A 11 10.55 18.69 28.48
N ASP A 12 10.89 19.63 27.57
CA ASP A 12 10.04 20.00 26.43
C ASP A 12 10.17 19.00 25.28
N VAL A 13 11.33 18.35 25.17
CA VAL A 13 11.67 17.40 24.11
C VAL A 13 12.39 16.18 24.68
N ILE A 14 11.99 14.99 24.26
CA ILE A 14 12.67 13.74 24.50
C ILE A 14 13.17 13.21 23.16
N ILE A 15 14.47 12.89 23.09
CA ILE A 15 15.08 12.30 21.90
C ILE A 15 15.21 10.78 22.14
N ASP A 16 14.51 9.99 21.32
CA ASP A 16 14.62 8.55 21.30
C ASP A 16 15.72 8.11 20.31
N ALA A 17 16.80 7.58 20.86
CA ALA A 17 17.91 7.00 20.12
C ALA A 17 18.37 5.66 20.77
N ILE A 18 17.40 4.87 21.29
CA ILE A 18 17.70 3.64 22.05
C ILE A 18 17.98 2.48 21.12
N PHE A 19 17.10 2.25 20.14
CA PHE A 19 17.21 1.18 19.15
C PHE A 19 17.01 1.72 17.74
N GLY A 20 17.83 1.24 16.81
CA GLY A 20 17.70 1.51 15.37
C GLY A 20 17.13 0.30 14.62
N THR A 21 17.44 0.22 13.31
CA THR A 21 16.93 -0.79 12.37
C THR A 21 17.33 -2.24 12.69
N GLY A 22 18.36 -2.47 13.51
CA GLY A 22 18.84 -3.80 13.88
C GLY A 22 18.02 -4.54 14.95
N LEU A 23 16.91 -3.95 15.43
CA LEU A 23 16.10 -4.59 16.47
C LEU A 23 15.34 -5.79 15.91
N SER A 24 15.69 -7.00 16.37
CA SER A 24 15.13 -8.28 15.90
C SER A 24 14.42 -9.11 16.99
N ARG A 25 14.41 -8.61 18.24
CA ARG A 25 13.81 -9.32 19.38
C ARG A 25 12.89 -8.42 20.19
N GLY A 26 11.94 -9.01 20.89
CA GLY A 26 11.03 -8.30 21.78
C GLY A 26 11.77 -7.55 22.88
N ILE A 27 11.33 -6.32 23.15
CA ILE A 27 11.88 -5.46 24.20
C ILE A 27 11.38 -5.96 25.56
N SER A 28 12.30 -6.01 26.55
CA SER A 28 11.99 -6.47 27.88
C SER A 28 12.84 -5.76 28.94
N GLY A 29 12.54 -6.01 30.21
CA GLY A 29 13.35 -5.54 31.32
C GLY A 29 13.40 -4.01 31.40
N ARG A 30 14.61 -3.48 31.56
CA ARG A 30 14.84 -2.05 31.72
C ARG A 30 14.36 -1.20 30.54
N TYR A 31 14.63 -1.65 29.31
CA TYR A 31 14.26 -0.91 28.11
C TYR A 31 12.75 -0.80 27.94
N LEU A 32 11.98 -1.84 28.32
CA LEU A 32 10.52 -1.79 28.33
C LEU A 32 10.03 -0.67 29.26
N LYS A 33 10.55 -0.60 30.47
CA LYS A 33 10.18 0.46 31.44
C LYS A 33 10.52 1.86 30.93
N VAL A 34 11.69 2.03 30.31
CA VAL A 34 12.11 3.32 29.74
C VAL A 34 11.16 3.75 28.59
N ILE A 35 10.79 2.85 27.69
CA ILE A 35 9.86 3.17 26.59
C ILE A 35 8.47 3.53 27.14
N GLU A 36 7.97 2.77 28.12
CA GLU A 36 6.69 3.09 28.78
C GLU A 36 6.75 4.45 29.47
N ASP A 37 7.89 4.79 30.08
CA ASP A 37 8.09 6.08 30.74
C ASP A 37 8.13 7.23 29.73
N ILE A 38 8.90 7.09 28.63
CA ILE A 38 8.90 8.05 27.49
C ILE A 38 7.48 8.32 27.02
N ASN A 39 6.67 7.27 26.82
CA ASN A 39 5.32 7.40 26.29
C ASN A 39 4.36 8.12 27.26
N ARG A 40 4.62 8.11 28.57
CA ARG A 40 3.81 8.81 29.59
C ARG A 40 4.12 10.30 29.68
N HIS A 41 5.25 10.76 29.15
CA HIS A 41 5.63 12.17 29.22
C HIS A 41 4.87 13.01 28.16
N ASP A 42 4.47 14.23 28.55
CA ASP A 42 3.85 15.21 27.64
C ASP A 42 4.86 15.93 26.71
N ALA A 43 6.17 15.66 26.87
CA ALA A 43 7.21 16.21 26.02
C ALA A 43 7.04 15.76 24.56
N LEU A 44 7.46 16.60 23.61
CA LEU A 44 7.58 16.22 22.21
C LEU A 44 8.60 15.09 22.07
N LYS A 45 8.25 14.00 21.40
CA LYS A 45 9.07 12.81 21.22
C LYS A 45 9.65 12.78 19.81
N ALA A 46 10.96 12.95 19.68
CA ALA A 46 11.68 12.90 18.43
C ALA A 46 12.49 11.60 18.33
N ALA A 47 12.15 10.72 17.40
CA ALA A 47 12.90 9.49 17.16
C ALA A 47 14.01 9.68 16.13
N VAL A 48 15.17 9.09 16.41
CA VAL A 48 16.35 9.08 15.54
C VAL A 48 16.33 7.77 14.74
N ASP A 49 16.30 7.91 13.43
CA ASP A 49 16.27 6.85 12.43
C ASP A 49 14.94 6.06 12.41
N ILE A 50 14.52 5.46 13.48
CA ILE A 50 13.25 4.74 13.65
C ILE A 50 12.82 4.79 15.12
N ALA A 51 11.54 4.89 15.37
CA ALA A 51 11.02 4.82 16.73
C ALA A 51 11.41 3.50 17.39
N SER A 52 12.04 3.58 18.56
CA SER A 52 12.52 2.39 19.28
C SER A 52 11.38 1.44 19.58
N GLY A 53 11.53 0.19 19.16
CA GLY A 53 10.54 -0.86 19.34
C GLY A 53 9.76 -1.22 18.08
N ILE A 54 9.99 -0.54 16.97
CA ILE A 54 9.42 -0.88 15.68
C ILE A 54 10.41 -1.75 14.88
N ASN A 55 9.92 -2.85 14.32
CA ASN A 55 10.68 -3.65 13.37
C ASN A 55 10.76 -2.91 12.02
N ALA A 56 11.98 -2.61 11.57
CA ALA A 56 12.21 -1.79 10.38
C ALA A 56 11.68 -2.39 9.08
N GLY A 57 11.59 -3.71 8.98
CA GLY A 57 11.12 -4.41 7.78
C GLY A 57 9.60 -4.63 7.75
N SER A 58 9.00 -4.98 8.89
CA SER A 58 7.59 -5.39 8.95
C SER A 58 6.64 -4.35 9.56
N GLY A 59 7.16 -3.37 10.30
CA GLY A 59 6.35 -2.45 11.10
C GLY A 59 5.78 -3.05 12.38
N GLY A 60 6.12 -4.30 12.67
CA GLY A 60 5.67 -4.98 13.89
C GLY A 60 6.21 -4.32 15.16
N ILE A 61 5.38 -4.25 16.21
CA ILE A 61 5.77 -3.74 17.51
C ILE A 61 6.48 -4.85 18.28
N MET A 62 7.70 -4.57 18.73
CA MET A 62 8.55 -5.52 19.46
C MET A 62 8.26 -5.47 20.97
N ASN A 63 7.07 -5.85 21.40
CA ASN A 63 6.44 -5.78 22.72
C ASN A 63 6.04 -4.36 23.15
N ALA A 64 6.92 -3.37 22.93
CA ALA A 64 6.64 -1.96 23.18
C ALA A 64 7.39 -1.11 22.16
N ALA A 65 6.86 0.07 21.88
CA ALA A 65 7.50 1.04 21.00
C ALA A 65 7.29 2.47 21.51
N VAL A 66 8.24 3.34 21.25
CA VAL A 66 8.09 4.77 21.47
C VAL A 66 7.09 5.32 20.48
N LYS A 67 6.06 6.02 20.97
CA LYS A 67 5.11 6.74 20.13
C LYS A 67 5.68 8.13 19.83
N ALA A 68 6.45 8.23 18.76
CA ALA A 68 7.10 9.47 18.35
C ALA A 68 6.09 10.46 17.75
N ASP A 69 6.31 11.76 17.98
CA ASP A 69 5.61 12.85 17.31
C ASP A 69 6.28 13.16 15.97
N ILE A 70 7.61 12.94 15.89
CA ILE A 70 8.41 13.12 14.69
C ILE A 70 9.53 12.07 14.64
N THR A 71 9.78 11.51 13.47
CA THR A 71 10.92 10.61 13.24
C THR A 71 11.81 11.17 12.14
N TYR A 72 13.09 11.36 12.45
CA TYR A 72 14.12 11.74 11.50
C TYR A 72 14.83 10.49 11.00
N THR A 73 14.43 10.00 9.83
CA THR A 73 15.02 8.80 9.23
C THR A 73 16.16 9.13 8.28
N PHE A 74 17.15 8.24 8.17
CA PHE A 74 18.37 8.49 7.41
C PHE A 74 18.29 7.92 6.01
N SER A 75 18.57 8.75 5.01
CA SER A 75 18.61 8.54 3.56
C SER A 75 17.33 7.98 2.95
N TYR A 76 16.79 6.91 3.49
CA TYR A 76 15.59 6.22 2.97
C TYR A 76 14.62 5.87 4.10
N GLU A 77 13.35 5.97 3.81
CA GLU A 77 12.28 5.48 4.66
C GLU A 77 12.38 3.97 4.82
N LYS A 78 12.11 3.47 6.04
CA LYS A 78 12.07 2.02 6.29
C LYS A 78 10.64 1.53 6.12
N THR A 79 10.48 0.37 5.55
CA THR A 79 9.16 -0.26 5.34
C THR A 79 8.31 -0.24 6.61
N GLY A 80 8.92 -0.53 7.75
CA GLY A 80 8.23 -0.54 9.03
C GLY A 80 7.74 0.81 9.55
N GLN A 81 8.21 1.94 8.97
CA GLN A 81 7.72 3.28 9.28
C GLN A 81 6.46 3.64 8.49
N ILE A 82 6.22 2.94 7.38
CA ILE A 82 5.10 3.17 6.45
C ILE A 82 3.97 2.19 6.70
N LEU A 83 4.31 0.92 6.99
CA LEU A 83 3.33 -0.14 7.20
C LEU A 83 2.71 -0.08 8.61
N TRP A 84 1.46 -0.47 8.70
CA TRP A 84 0.77 -0.67 9.96
C TRP A 84 1.32 -1.91 10.69
N PRO A 85 1.48 -1.89 12.01
CA PRO A 85 1.16 -0.80 12.96
C PRO A 85 2.27 0.25 13.14
N GLY A 86 3.46 0.08 12.58
CA GLY A 86 4.62 0.95 12.81
C GLY A 86 4.40 2.41 12.44
N ASN A 87 3.60 2.70 11.41
CA ASN A 87 3.25 4.05 11.00
C ASN A 87 2.52 4.87 12.09
N GLU A 88 1.79 4.20 12.99
CA GLU A 88 1.13 4.87 14.13
C GLU A 88 2.10 5.36 15.21
N TYR A 89 3.33 4.83 15.21
CA TYR A 89 4.40 5.15 16.16
C TYR A 89 5.45 6.08 15.57
N THR A 90 5.43 6.30 14.27
CA THR A 90 6.43 7.07 13.53
C THR A 90 6.20 8.59 13.65
N GLY A 91 4.95 9.03 13.80
CA GLY A 91 4.60 10.45 13.76
C GLY A 91 4.92 11.08 12.40
N LYS A 92 5.34 12.34 12.40
CA LYS A 92 5.78 13.01 11.17
C LYS A 92 7.12 12.44 10.72
N LEU A 93 7.16 11.76 9.58
CA LEU A 93 8.40 11.22 9.02
C LEU A 93 9.16 12.29 8.23
N VAL A 94 10.45 12.44 8.52
CA VAL A 94 11.35 13.39 7.85
C VAL A 94 12.61 12.64 7.42
N THR A 95 12.85 12.54 6.13
CA THR A 95 14.05 11.90 5.60
C THR A 95 15.21 12.88 5.53
N ILE A 96 16.35 12.51 6.16
CA ILE A 96 17.58 13.29 6.18
C ILE A 96 18.63 12.59 5.33
N PRO A 97 19.14 13.21 4.26
CA PRO A 97 20.22 12.64 3.47
C PRO A 97 21.52 12.61 4.28
N ILE A 98 22.17 11.45 4.35
CA ILE A 98 23.46 11.26 5.05
C ILE A 98 24.57 10.79 4.09
N GLY A 99 24.40 11.03 2.77
CA GLY A 99 25.38 10.67 1.76
C GLY A 99 25.27 9.24 1.19
N ILE A 100 24.26 8.48 1.60
CA ILE A 100 23.92 7.22 0.92
C ILE A 100 23.10 7.58 -0.32
N THR A 101 23.60 7.22 -1.49
CA THR A 101 22.96 7.47 -2.80
C THR A 101 22.53 6.16 -3.45
N ASP A 102 21.77 6.26 -4.55
CA ASP A 102 21.33 5.08 -5.31
C ASP A 102 22.50 4.22 -5.82
N ASP A 103 23.67 4.82 -6.05
CA ASP A 103 24.90 4.11 -6.41
C ASP A 103 25.42 3.17 -5.31
N SER A 104 24.93 3.34 -4.07
CA SER A 104 25.27 2.45 -2.94
C SER A 104 24.59 1.08 -3.03
N PHE A 105 23.56 0.92 -3.89
CA PHE A 105 22.83 -0.33 -4.10
C PHE A 105 23.44 -1.20 -5.19
N VAL A 106 24.74 -1.54 -5.07
CA VAL A 106 25.46 -2.30 -6.09
C VAL A 106 25.04 -3.76 -6.10
N GLU A 107 24.94 -4.38 -4.92
CA GLU A 107 24.65 -5.81 -4.79
C GLU A 107 23.18 -6.13 -4.60
N THR A 108 22.44 -5.24 -3.95
CA THR A 108 21.02 -5.44 -3.65
C THR A 108 20.22 -4.24 -4.11
N LYS A 109 19.43 -4.43 -5.16
CA LYS A 109 18.54 -3.36 -5.67
C LYS A 109 17.34 -3.19 -4.73
N PRO A 110 16.89 -1.94 -4.49
CA PRO A 110 15.63 -1.71 -3.82
C PRO A 110 14.49 -2.40 -4.56
N HIS A 111 13.58 -3.03 -3.82
CA HIS A 111 12.40 -3.72 -4.37
C HIS A 111 11.08 -3.11 -3.85
N MET A 112 11.18 -2.08 -3.01
CA MET A 112 10.06 -1.30 -2.53
C MET A 112 10.29 0.17 -2.85
N PHE A 113 9.26 0.85 -3.33
CA PHE A 113 9.30 2.24 -3.74
C PHE A 113 8.07 2.95 -3.21
N SER A 114 8.23 4.18 -2.72
CA SER A 114 7.12 5.09 -2.45
C SER A 114 6.90 6.00 -3.68
N ILE A 115 5.63 6.28 -3.98
CA ILE A 115 5.29 7.21 -5.06
C ILE A 115 5.34 8.63 -4.49
N GLU A 116 6.12 9.50 -5.13
CA GLU A 116 6.26 10.91 -4.77
C GLU A 116 5.69 11.81 -5.87
N GLU A 117 5.45 13.08 -5.54
CA GLU A 117 4.95 14.07 -6.51
C GLU A 117 5.82 14.17 -7.77
N LYS A 118 7.15 13.99 -7.63
CA LYS A 118 8.07 13.97 -8.77
C LYS A 118 7.76 12.88 -9.79
N ASP A 119 7.16 11.76 -9.35
CA ASP A 119 6.84 10.62 -10.22
C ASP A 119 5.65 10.90 -11.14
N LEU A 120 4.81 11.89 -10.81
CA LEU A 120 3.73 12.35 -11.68
C LEU A 120 4.23 12.87 -13.04
N LYS A 121 5.51 13.28 -13.12
CA LYS A 121 6.16 13.69 -14.37
C LYS A 121 6.31 12.54 -15.37
N ASN A 122 6.27 11.29 -14.86
CA ASN A 122 6.38 10.08 -15.66
C ASN A 122 5.04 9.67 -16.31
N LEU A 123 3.94 10.33 -15.93
CA LEU A 123 2.65 10.08 -16.58
C LEU A 123 2.72 10.47 -18.05
N PRO A 124 2.30 9.57 -18.96
CA PRO A 124 2.36 9.84 -20.40
C PRO A 124 1.46 11.02 -20.77
N LYS A 125 2.02 11.93 -21.57
CA LYS A 125 1.23 13.02 -22.16
C LYS A 125 0.31 12.48 -23.24
N ARG A 126 -0.92 12.99 -23.32
CA ARG A 126 -1.86 12.64 -24.39
C ARG A 126 -1.44 13.29 -25.70
N PRO A 127 -1.20 12.51 -26.78
CA PRO A 127 -0.99 13.09 -28.12
C PRO A 127 -2.23 13.79 -28.64
N ASP A 128 -2.05 14.87 -29.42
CA ASP A 128 -3.17 15.62 -30.01
C ASP A 128 -4.02 14.76 -30.96
N HIS A 129 -3.38 13.86 -31.70
CA HIS A 129 -4.03 12.91 -32.59
C HIS A 129 -4.09 11.53 -31.93
N SER A 130 -5.12 11.31 -31.12
CA SER A 130 -5.31 10.04 -30.41
C SER A 130 -6.79 9.69 -30.27
N ASN A 131 -7.10 8.42 -30.12
CA ASN A 131 -8.44 7.93 -29.87
C ASN A 131 -8.45 7.03 -28.61
N LYS A 132 -9.63 6.60 -28.21
CA LYS A 132 -9.78 5.76 -27.01
C LYS A 132 -8.94 4.49 -27.04
N GLY A 133 -8.72 3.86 -28.19
CA GLY A 133 -7.87 2.67 -28.32
C GLY A 133 -6.37 2.93 -28.07
N THR A 134 -5.90 4.19 -28.21
CA THR A 134 -4.51 4.57 -27.94
C THR A 134 -4.14 4.46 -26.46
N TYR A 135 -5.12 4.52 -25.56
CA TYR A 135 -4.91 4.58 -24.12
C TYR A 135 -5.20 3.25 -23.40
N GLY A 136 -5.14 2.15 -24.14
CA GLY A 136 -5.19 0.81 -23.63
C GLY A 136 -6.59 0.34 -23.22
N HIS A 137 -6.65 -0.96 -22.98
CA HIS A 137 -7.82 -1.73 -22.61
C HIS A 137 -7.66 -2.29 -21.21
N LEU A 138 -8.44 -1.83 -20.26
CA LEU A 138 -8.43 -2.36 -18.90
C LEU A 138 -9.60 -3.32 -18.68
N LEU A 139 -9.29 -4.52 -18.25
CA LEU A 139 -10.27 -5.48 -17.76
C LEU A 139 -10.38 -5.36 -16.24
N VAL A 140 -11.60 -5.13 -15.76
CA VAL A 140 -11.94 -5.09 -14.34
C VAL A 140 -12.80 -6.29 -14.01
N ILE A 141 -12.30 -7.22 -13.21
CA ILE A 141 -13.04 -8.40 -12.71
C ILE A 141 -13.41 -8.11 -11.27
N ALA A 142 -14.61 -7.61 -11.05
CA ALA A 142 -15.02 -7.02 -9.79
C ALA A 142 -16.53 -7.08 -9.57
N GLY A 143 -16.91 -6.92 -8.31
CA GLY A 143 -18.31 -6.93 -7.90
C GLY A 143 -18.88 -8.34 -7.76
N SER A 144 -19.83 -8.46 -6.87
CA SER A 144 -20.66 -9.66 -6.67
C SER A 144 -22.09 -9.22 -6.38
N TYR A 145 -22.98 -10.16 -6.11
CA TYR A 145 -24.33 -9.84 -5.67
C TYR A 145 -24.28 -8.91 -4.44
N ASN A 146 -24.99 -7.80 -4.52
CA ASN A 146 -24.99 -6.70 -3.53
C ASN A 146 -23.68 -5.88 -3.41
N MET A 147 -22.64 -6.13 -4.21
CA MET A 147 -21.38 -5.38 -4.20
C MET A 147 -21.01 -4.76 -5.57
N ALA A 148 -22.01 -4.34 -6.35
CA ALA A 148 -21.80 -3.65 -7.63
C ALA A 148 -20.96 -2.36 -7.50
N GLY A 149 -21.03 -1.70 -6.33
CA GLY A 149 -20.30 -0.46 -6.06
C GLY A 149 -18.79 -0.59 -6.20
N ALA A 150 -18.19 -1.73 -5.85
CA ALA A 150 -16.75 -1.97 -6.01
C ALA A 150 -16.34 -1.95 -7.49
N ALA A 151 -17.11 -2.59 -8.36
CA ALA A 151 -16.90 -2.55 -9.80
C ALA A 151 -17.08 -1.15 -10.40
N VAL A 152 -18.10 -0.41 -9.93
CA VAL A 152 -18.34 0.99 -10.33
C VAL A 152 -17.16 1.88 -9.97
N LEU A 153 -16.66 1.79 -8.73
CA LEU A 153 -15.53 2.60 -8.25
C LEU A 153 -14.25 2.29 -9.03
N SER A 154 -13.98 1.01 -9.27
CA SER A 154 -12.81 0.58 -10.06
C SER A 154 -12.86 1.10 -11.49
N ALA A 155 -14.02 0.99 -12.16
CA ALA A 155 -14.19 1.49 -13.53
C ALA A 155 -14.09 3.02 -13.60
N LYS A 156 -14.71 3.75 -12.66
CA LYS A 156 -14.59 5.21 -12.57
C LYS A 156 -13.15 5.66 -12.33
N ALA A 157 -12.42 4.98 -11.45
CA ALA A 157 -11.01 5.28 -11.21
C ALA A 157 -10.17 5.10 -12.47
N ALA A 158 -10.36 4.00 -13.20
CA ALA A 158 -9.67 3.72 -14.46
C ALA A 158 -9.88 4.85 -15.50
N TYR A 159 -11.11 5.28 -15.73
CA TYR A 159 -11.38 6.38 -16.65
C TYR A 159 -10.80 7.71 -16.18
N ARG A 160 -10.86 8.01 -14.86
CA ARG A 160 -10.23 9.23 -14.29
C ARG A 160 -8.72 9.23 -14.45
N CYS A 161 -8.08 8.06 -14.36
CA CYS A 161 -6.64 7.91 -14.63
C CYS A 161 -6.31 7.97 -16.14
N GLY A 162 -7.33 8.01 -17.02
CA GLY A 162 -7.13 8.20 -18.46
C GLY A 162 -7.15 6.94 -19.30
N CYS A 163 -7.59 5.81 -18.78
CA CYS A 163 -7.76 4.59 -19.54
C CYS A 163 -8.70 4.80 -20.74
N GLY A 164 -8.38 4.19 -21.88
CA GLY A 164 -9.13 4.35 -23.12
C GLY A 164 -10.42 3.57 -23.17
N LEU A 165 -10.37 2.30 -22.81
CA LEU A 165 -11.52 1.40 -22.75
C LEU A 165 -11.47 0.58 -21.47
N VAL A 166 -12.59 0.46 -20.79
CA VAL A 166 -12.75 -0.37 -19.59
C VAL A 166 -13.84 -1.39 -19.85
N LYS A 167 -13.51 -2.68 -19.69
CA LYS A 167 -14.50 -3.77 -19.67
C LYS A 167 -14.59 -4.29 -18.23
N VAL A 168 -15.81 -4.40 -17.74
CA VAL A 168 -16.11 -4.94 -16.41
C VAL A 168 -16.74 -6.32 -16.54
N LEU A 169 -16.10 -7.35 -15.99
CA LEU A 169 -16.74 -8.65 -15.77
C LEU A 169 -17.32 -8.69 -14.37
N THR A 170 -18.60 -9.00 -14.29
CA THR A 170 -19.40 -8.96 -13.07
C THR A 170 -20.63 -9.85 -13.23
N PRO A 171 -21.33 -10.25 -12.14
CA PRO A 171 -22.63 -10.89 -12.27
C PRO A 171 -23.63 -10.05 -13.08
N GLN A 172 -24.48 -10.75 -13.83
CA GLN A 172 -25.45 -10.12 -14.76
C GLN A 172 -26.35 -9.09 -14.07
N GLU A 173 -26.67 -9.30 -12.81
CA GLU A 173 -27.53 -8.42 -12.00
C GLU A 173 -26.94 -7.03 -11.81
N ASN A 174 -25.61 -6.91 -11.83
CA ASN A 174 -24.91 -5.64 -11.64
C ASN A 174 -24.90 -4.78 -12.91
N ARG A 175 -25.24 -5.34 -14.07
CA ARG A 175 -25.16 -4.65 -15.37
C ARG A 175 -25.85 -3.29 -15.38
N ILE A 176 -27.11 -3.24 -14.97
CA ILE A 176 -27.90 -1.99 -15.00
C ILE A 176 -27.28 -0.96 -14.05
N ILE A 177 -26.85 -1.40 -12.87
CA ILE A 177 -26.24 -0.54 -11.86
C ILE A 177 -24.98 0.11 -12.42
N ILE A 178 -24.10 -0.70 -13.03
CA ILE A 178 -22.82 -0.20 -13.55
C ILE A 178 -23.03 0.70 -14.76
N GLN A 179 -23.88 0.32 -15.72
CA GLN A 179 -24.14 1.14 -16.92
C GLN A 179 -24.79 2.48 -16.59
N ASN A 180 -25.62 2.55 -15.54
CA ASN A 180 -26.17 3.83 -15.07
C ASN A 180 -25.12 4.73 -14.43
N GLN A 181 -24.08 4.15 -13.82
CA GLN A 181 -23.04 4.89 -13.11
C GLN A 181 -21.80 5.19 -13.96
N VAL A 182 -21.52 4.32 -14.96
CA VAL A 182 -20.35 4.39 -15.85
C VAL A 182 -20.83 3.96 -17.25
N PRO A 183 -21.57 4.81 -17.94
CA PRO A 183 -22.18 4.45 -19.24
C PRO A 183 -21.14 4.11 -20.32
N GLU A 184 -19.90 4.58 -20.17
CA GLU A 184 -18.79 4.30 -21.10
C GLU A 184 -18.23 2.88 -20.94
N ALA A 185 -18.48 2.19 -19.82
CA ALA A 185 -17.90 0.88 -19.54
C ALA A 185 -18.58 -0.21 -20.39
N LEU A 186 -17.76 -1.10 -20.94
CA LEU A 186 -18.22 -2.36 -21.54
C LEU A 186 -18.50 -3.34 -20.41
N ILE A 187 -19.63 -4.07 -20.49
CA ILE A 187 -20.02 -5.04 -19.48
C ILE A 187 -20.03 -6.45 -20.07
N GLY A 188 -19.43 -7.37 -19.36
CA GLY A 188 -19.48 -8.81 -19.65
C GLY A 188 -19.78 -9.61 -18.38
N THR A 189 -20.02 -10.91 -18.55
CA THR A 189 -20.15 -11.87 -17.46
C THR A 189 -18.90 -12.68 -17.29
N TYR A 190 -18.79 -13.44 -16.21
CA TYR A 190 -17.65 -14.29 -15.92
C TYR A 190 -17.45 -15.46 -16.92
N ASP A 191 -18.47 -15.75 -17.75
CA ASP A 191 -18.39 -16.81 -18.76
C ASP A 191 -17.38 -16.48 -19.87
N ASP A 192 -17.12 -15.18 -20.14
CA ASP A 192 -16.20 -14.71 -21.19
C ASP A 192 -14.81 -14.31 -20.65
N ILE A 193 -14.35 -14.90 -19.56
CA ILE A 193 -13.03 -14.56 -18.97
C ILE A 193 -11.91 -14.68 -20.01
N GLU A 194 -11.84 -15.76 -20.77
CA GLU A 194 -10.74 -16.01 -21.70
C GLU A 194 -10.72 -15.01 -22.87
N GLY A 195 -11.87 -14.69 -23.41
CA GLY A 195 -11.99 -13.67 -24.43
C GLY A 195 -11.66 -12.27 -23.91
N ALA A 196 -12.06 -11.99 -22.67
CA ALA A 196 -11.79 -10.72 -22.02
C ALA A 196 -10.31 -10.55 -21.65
N LEU A 197 -9.62 -11.60 -21.19
CA LEU A 197 -8.19 -11.58 -20.92
C LEU A 197 -7.38 -11.31 -22.19
N LYS A 198 -7.71 -11.95 -23.31
CA LYS A 198 -7.05 -11.72 -24.60
C LYS A 198 -7.26 -10.30 -25.15
N TRP A 199 -8.35 -9.65 -24.78
CA TRP A 199 -8.66 -8.28 -25.20
C TRP A 199 -7.93 -7.23 -24.35
N ALA A 200 -7.52 -7.56 -23.14
CA ALA A 200 -6.99 -6.63 -22.14
C ALA A 200 -5.50 -6.37 -22.32
N ASP A 201 -5.08 -5.12 -22.08
CA ASP A 201 -3.67 -4.73 -21.93
C ASP A 201 -3.25 -4.74 -20.44
N ALA A 202 -4.21 -4.68 -19.53
CA ALA A 202 -4.02 -4.84 -18.09
C ALA A 202 -5.31 -5.32 -17.42
N VAL A 203 -5.16 -5.94 -16.24
CA VAL A 203 -6.29 -6.52 -15.48
C VAL A 203 -6.30 -6.01 -14.04
N VAL A 204 -7.48 -5.69 -13.53
CA VAL A 204 -7.77 -5.50 -12.10
C VAL A 204 -8.68 -6.62 -11.64
N LEU A 205 -8.28 -7.35 -10.62
CA LEU A 205 -8.99 -8.53 -10.10
C LEU A 205 -9.25 -8.37 -8.60
N GLY A 206 -10.48 -8.60 -8.17
CA GLY A 206 -10.79 -8.85 -6.77
C GLY A 206 -11.72 -7.87 -6.06
N PRO A 207 -11.78 -6.56 -6.41
CA PRO A 207 -12.62 -5.64 -5.66
C PRO A 207 -14.09 -6.08 -5.60
N GLY A 208 -14.55 -6.48 -4.40
CA GLY A 208 -15.92 -6.90 -4.14
C GLY A 208 -16.37 -8.16 -4.87
N ILE A 209 -15.46 -9.03 -5.30
CA ILE A 209 -15.80 -10.29 -6.00
C ILE A 209 -16.43 -11.32 -5.06
N GLY A 210 -16.19 -11.16 -3.73
CA GLY A 210 -16.62 -12.11 -2.70
C GLY A 210 -15.67 -13.30 -2.59
N LYS A 211 -16.04 -14.25 -1.73
CA LYS A 211 -15.27 -15.47 -1.43
C LYS A 211 -16.06 -16.75 -1.71
N GLN A 212 -17.13 -16.65 -2.49
CA GLN A 212 -17.92 -17.81 -2.90
C GLN A 212 -17.10 -18.73 -3.83
N PRO A 213 -17.43 -20.03 -3.95
CA PRO A 213 -16.69 -20.95 -4.81
C PRO A 213 -16.46 -20.42 -6.23
N GLN A 214 -17.47 -19.79 -6.82
CA GLN A 214 -17.33 -19.15 -8.14
C GLN A 214 -16.24 -18.08 -8.19
N ALA A 215 -16.12 -17.25 -7.13
CA ALA A 215 -15.07 -16.23 -7.06
C ALA A 215 -13.68 -16.87 -6.96
N VAL A 216 -13.54 -17.94 -6.19
CA VAL A 216 -12.30 -18.71 -6.08
C VAL A 216 -11.88 -19.27 -7.44
N ASP A 217 -12.82 -19.89 -8.17
CA ASP A 217 -12.56 -20.44 -9.51
C ASP A 217 -12.14 -19.35 -10.50
N ILE A 218 -12.79 -18.17 -10.45
CA ILE A 218 -12.45 -17.03 -11.27
C ILE A 218 -11.02 -16.54 -10.98
N VAL A 219 -10.67 -16.36 -9.71
CA VAL A 219 -9.34 -15.90 -9.31
C VAL A 219 -8.26 -16.86 -9.79
N HIS A 220 -8.43 -18.16 -9.55
CA HIS A 220 -7.47 -19.18 -10.03
C HIS A 220 -7.37 -19.19 -11.55
N LYS A 221 -8.48 -19.11 -12.27
CA LYS A 221 -8.48 -19.08 -13.73
C LYS A 221 -7.76 -17.85 -14.29
N VAL A 222 -7.92 -16.69 -13.64
CA VAL A 222 -7.20 -15.47 -14.04
C VAL A 222 -5.71 -15.60 -13.74
N LEU A 223 -5.32 -16.11 -12.58
CA LEU A 223 -3.90 -16.32 -12.23
C LEU A 223 -3.20 -17.27 -13.19
N GLU A 224 -3.91 -18.29 -13.67
CA GLU A 224 -3.36 -19.27 -14.62
C GLU A 224 -3.22 -18.71 -16.04
N LYS A 225 -4.15 -17.83 -16.48
CA LYS A 225 -4.30 -17.46 -17.90
C LYS A 225 -3.97 -16.00 -18.22
N CYS A 226 -3.65 -15.19 -17.22
CA CYS A 226 -3.36 -13.77 -17.42
C CYS A 226 -1.89 -13.56 -17.79
N ASP A 227 -1.63 -13.12 -19.01
CA ASP A 227 -0.29 -12.85 -19.54
C ASP A 227 0.06 -11.34 -19.56
N VAL A 228 -0.84 -10.49 -19.05
CA VAL A 228 -0.67 -9.04 -19.01
C VAL A 228 -0.53 -8.55 -17.56
N PRO A 229 -0.09 -7.30 -17.31
CA PRO A 229 -0.02 -6.76 -15.97
C PRO A 229 -1.31 -6.93 -15.18
N LEU A 230 -1.22 -7.54 -13.99
CA LEU A 230 -2.34 -7.90 -13.13
C LEU A 230 -2.22 -7.19 -11.78
N LEU A 231 -3.24 -6.41 -11.44
CA LEU A 231 -3.43 -5.85 -10.10
C LEU A 231 -4.46 -6.69 -9.36
N ILE A 232 -4.08 -7.19 -8.18
CA ILE A 232 -4.98 -7.96 -7.32
C ILE A 232 -5.25 -7.16 -6.04
N ASP A 233 -6.52 -7.07 -5.66
CA ASP A 233 -6.94 -6.31 -4.49
C ASP A 233 -8.08 -6.99 -3.74
N ALA A 234 -8.30 -6.58 -2.51
CA ALA A 234 -9.43 -6.95 -1.66
C ALA A 234 -9.67 -8.48 -1.58
N ASP A 235 -10.84 -8.94 -2.05
CA ASP A 235 -11.18 -10.37 -1.99
C ASP A 235 -10.28 -11.23 -2.86
N GLY A 236 -9.70 -10.68 -3.94
CA GLY A 236 -8.69 -11.37 -4.72
C GLY A 236 -7.47 -11.77 -3.88
N LEU A 237 -6.96 -10.84 -3.06
CA LEU A 237 -5.86 -11.11 -2.11
C LEU A 237 -6.29 -12.10 -1.03
N ASN A 238 -7.50 -11.95 -0.51
CA ASN A 238 -8.03 -12.86 0.51
C ASN A 238 -8.20 -14.32 0.04
N ILE A 239 -8.37 -14.53 -1.27
CA ILE A 239 -8.53 -15.86 -1.85
C ILE A 239 -7.17 -16.56 -2.03
N ILE A 240 -6.12 -15.81 -2.33
CA ILE A 240 -4.79 -16.34 -2.58
C ILE A 240 -3.90 -16.42 -1.33
N SER A 241 -4.33 -15.83 -0.21
CA SER A 241 -3.62 -15.88 1.08
C SER A 241 -3.89 -17.17 1.81
#